data_31df91dfbd5273993cb0e278553625b2
#
_entry.id   31df91dfbd5273993cb0e278553625b2
#
_cell.length_a   1.000
_cell.length_b   1.000
_cell.length_c   1.000
_cell.angle_alpha   90.00
_cell.angle_beta   90.00
_cell.angle_gamma   90.00
#
_symmetry.space_group_name_H-M   'P 1'
#
loop_
_entity.id
_entity.type
_entity.pdbx_description
1 polymer ?
#
loop_
_entity_poly.entity_id
_entity_poly.type
_entity_poly.pdbx_seq_one_letter_code
_entity_poly.pdbx_strand_id
1 'polypeptide(L)'
;MKFLLQIVTVSAGMVALCSCQTSPKAVDYYQLGNEMEEAAKNKRVSRTFESFIASPTYRTSRDFWRGGALREYNPAESHVEILLEMQRGRLYINGKIAMDFPVSTGTKDQHDTPCGTFRITEKKREHHSSLYGSFVDAQGDVVKSKVHSSDKAPAGSRFQGTLMEYWMRFNGAIGMHTGKIEREAESHGCVRIPPEACSILFDKLAIGSKVIVK
;
A
#
# COMPACT_ATOMS: atom_id res chain seq x y z
N MET A 1 -29.14 87.26 -29.56
CA MET A 1 -27.89 86.59 -29.18
C MET A 1 -28.14 85.09 -29.25
N LYS A 2 -27.72 84.41 -30.34
CA LYS A 2 -27.88 82.99 -30.57
C LYS A 2 -26.51 82.34 -30.44
N PHE A 3 -26.32 81.50 -29.45
CA PHE A 3 -25.11 80.66 -29.37
C PHE A 3 -25.33 79.35 -30.12
N LEU A 4 -24.51 79.12 -31.12
CA LEU A 4 -24.45 77.85 -31.84
C LEU A 4 -23.64 76.85 -31.02
N LEU A 5 -24.22 75.74 -30.75
CA LEU A 5 -23.54 74.61 -30.10
C LEU A 5 -23.04 73.66 -31.21
N GLN A 6 -21.74 73.61 -31.42
CA GLN A 6 -21.09 72.64 -32.33
C GLN A 6 -20.98 71.28 -31.61
N ILE A 7 -21.61 70.29 -32.19
CA ILE A 7 -21.48 68.89 -31.75
C ILE A 7 -20.22 68.32 -32.48
N VAL A 8 -19.19 67.98 -31.69
CA VAL A 8 -18.04 67.20 -32.18
C VAL A 8 -18.33 65.75 -31.98
N THR A 9 -18.53 65.03 -33.07
CA THR A 9 -18.67 63.56 -33.05
C THR A 9 -17.24 62.98 -33.03
N VAL A 10 -16.86 62.35 -31.89
CA VAL A 10 -15.63 61.55 -31.79
C VAL A 10 -15.98 60.13 -32.17
N SER A 11 -15.51 59.71 -33.34
CA SER A 11 -15.58 58.28 -33.73
C SER A 11 -14.57 57.48 -32.91
N ALA A 12 -15.04 56.65 -32.00
CA ALA A 12 -14.22 55.68 -31.26
C ALA A 12 -13.78 54.56 -32.22
N GLY A 13 -12.55 54.62 -32.71
CA GLY A 13 -11.92 53.53 -33.40
C GLY A 13 -11.67 52.38 -32.42
N MET A 14 -12.38 51.29 -32.59
CA MET A 14 -12.22 50.06 -31.84
C MET A 14 -10.96 49.34 -32.29
N VAL A 15 -9.84 49.55 -31.63
CA VAL A 15 -8.61 48.76 -31.84
C VAL A 15 -8.83 47.41 -31.19
N ALA A 16 -9.12 46.41 -32.00
CA ALA A 16 -9.14 45.03 -31.57
C ALA A 16 -7.69 44.60 -31.26
N LEU A 17 -7.33 44.61 -29.97
CA LEU A 17 -6.12 43.95 -29.49
C LEU A 17 -6.32 42.45 -29.62
N CYS A 18 -5.82 41.88 -30.69
CA CYS A 18 -5.67 40.45 -30.86
C CYS A 18 -4.63 39.99 -29.83
N SER A 19 -5.08 39.60 -28.62
CA SER A 19 -4.21 38.91 -27.67
C SER A 19 -3.94 37.52 -28.25
N CYS A 20 -2.73 37.33 -28.75
CA CYS A 20 -2.20 35.98 -28.99
C CYS A 20 -2.21 35.25 -27.66
N GLN A 21 -3.25 34.50 -27.41
CA GLN A 21 -3.24 33.46 -26.38
C GLN A 21 -2.21 32.43 -26.85
N THR A 22 -1.03 32.47 -26.26
CA THR A 22 -0.07 31.39 -26.39
C THR A 22 -0.74 30.16 -25.80
N SER A 23 -1.07 29.18 -26.65
CA SER A 23 -1.54 27.87 -26.19
C SER A 23 -0.59 27.36 -25.12
N PRO A 24 -1.09 26.81 -24.01
CA PRO A 24 -0.21 26.24 -23.00
C PRO A 24 0.65 25.19 -23.70
N LYS A 25 2.00 25.34 -23.56
CA LYS A 25 2.93 24.35 -24.08
C LYS A 25 2.48 22.97 -23.59
N ALA A 26 2.34 22.05 -24.52
CA ALA A 26 2.04 20.66 -24.17
C ALA A 26 3.07 20.21 -23.13
N VAL A 27 2.57 19.73 -21.99
CA VAL A 27 3.43 19.19 -20.93
C VAL A 27 4.06 17.92 -21.49
N ASP A 28 5.39 17.91 -21.59
CA ASP A 28 6.11 16.70 -21.95
C ASP A 28 6.11 15.77 -20.73
N TYR A 29 5.14 14.88 -20.69
CA TYR A 29 4.98 13.90 -19.62
C TYR A 29 6.16 12.93 -19.50
N TYR A 30 6.94 12.74 -20.57
CA TYR A 30 8.12 11.88 -20.53
C TYR A 30 9.27 12.59 -19.79
N GLN A 31 9.50 13.85 -20.06
CA GLN A 31 10.47 14.68 -19.33
C GLN A 31 10.08 14.83 -17.87
N LEU A 32 8.80 15.14 -17.59
CA LEU A 32 8.28 15.24 -16.23
C LEU A 32 8.43 13.90 -15.46
N GLY A 33 8.17 12.77 -16.11
CA GLY A 33 8.36 11.44 -15.53
C GLY A 33 9.83 11.18 -15.16
N ASN A 34 10.77 11.54 -16.04
CA ASN A 34 12.21 11.40 -15.77
C ASN A 34 12.68 12.32 -14.64
N GLU A 35 12.24 13.57 -14.60
CA GLU A 35 12.56 14.51 -13.51
C GLU A 35 11.99 14.03 -12.16
N MET A 36 10.78 13.51 -12.15
CA MET A 36 10.18 12.94 -10.94
C MET A 36 10.91 11.66 -10.49
N GLU A 37 11.36 10.82 -11.42
CA GLU A 37 12.14 9.63 -11.10
C GLU A 37 13.53 9.99 -10.57
N GLU A 38 14.19 10.99 -11.16
CA GLU A 38 15.49 11.48 -10.72
C GLU A 38 15.41 12.21 -9.37
N ALA A 39 14.37 13.02 -9.15
CA ALA A 39 14.07 13.63 -7.86
C ALA A 39 13.75 12.57 -6.79
N ALA A 40 13.05 11.51 -7.16
CA ALA A 40 12.78 10.38 -6.27
C ALA A 40 14.06 9.59 -5.96
N LYS A 41 14.95 9.38 -6.93
CA LYS A 41 16.29 8.79 -6.73
C LYS A 41 17.15 9.65 -5.81
N ASN A 42 17.23 10.94 -6.04
CA ASN A 42 18.00 11.87 -5.22
C ASN A 42 17.47 11.98 -3.79
N LYS A 43 16.16 11.98 -3.60
CA LYS A 43 15.51 11.96 -2.29
C LYS A 43 15.71 10.62 -1.54
N ARG A 44 15.86 9.51 -2.27
CA ARG A 44 16.15 8.17 -1.71
C ARG A 44 17.61 7.99 -1.32
N VAL A 45 18.55 8.58 -2.06
CA VAL A 45 20.00 8.43 -1.81
C VAL A 45 20.45 9.13 -0.52
N SER A 46 19.77 10.18 -0.08
CA SER A 46 20.10 10.91 1.14
C SER A 46 19.50 10.33 2.43
N ARG A 47 18.61 9.31 2.34
CA ARG A 47 17.92 8.77 3.51
C ARG A 47 18.49 7.41 3.88
N THR A 48 19.37 7.39 4.88
CA THR A 48 19.85 6.13 5.45
C THR A 48 18.73 5.43 6.22
N PHE A 49 18.85 4.11 6.41
CA PHE A 49 17.88 3.37 7.22
C PHE A 49 17.86 3.87 8.66
N GLU A 50 19.03 4.21 9.20
CA GLU A 50 19.21 4.77 10.54
C GLU A 50 18.44 6.09 10.71
N SER A 51 18.54 6.99 9.73
CA SER A 51 17.79 8.25 9.74
C SER A 51 16.28 8.04 9.57
N PHE A 52 15.89 6.99 8.86
CA PHE A 52 14.49 6.62 8.69
C PHE A 52 13.85 6.13 9.98
N ILE A 53 14.51 5.19 10.69
CA ILE A 53 13.99 4.66 11.96
C ILE A 53 14.09 5.65 13.12
N ALA A 54 15.06 6.58 13.08
CA ALA A 54 15.19 7.67 14.06
C ALA A 54 14.15 8.79 13.90
N SER A 55 13.38 8.78 12.81
CA SER A 55 12.34 9.78 12.57
C SER A 55 11.23 9.69 13.62
N PRO A 56 10.77 10.83 14.21
CA PRO A 56 9.59 10.84 15.09
C PRO A 56 8.33 10.26 14.44
N THR A 57 8.27 10.27 13.10
CA THR A 57 7.17 9.73 12.33
C THR A 57 7.42 8.30 11.83
N TYR A 58 8.43 7.59 12.32
CA TYR A 58 8.80 6.25 11.84
C TYR A 58 7.58 5.30 11.80
N ARG A 59 6.83 5.21 12.90
CA ARG A 59 5.66 4.33 13.00
C ARG A 59 4.62 4.61 11.90
N THR A 60 4.41 5.88 11.54
CA THR A 60 3.43 6.32 10.54
C THR A 60 4.01 6.54 9.15
N SER A 61 5.33 6.41 8.99
CA SER A 61 6.00 6.57 7.71
C SER A 61 5.60 5.50 6.70
N ARG A 62 5.71 5.85 5.43
CA ARG A 62 5.58 4.88 4.33
C ARG A 62 6.75 3.90 4.35
N ASP A 63 6.90 3.17 3.29
CA ASP A 63 7.94 2.16 3.14
C ASP A 63 9.33 2.78 3.01
N PHE A 64 10.33 2.05 3.45
CA PHE A 64 11.73 2.27 3.13
C PHE A 64 12.22 1.13 2.24
N TRP A 65 12.90 1.46 1.17
CA TRP A 65 13.35 0.50 0.16
C TRP A 65 14.84 0.68 -0.11
N ARG A 66 15.59 -0.41 -0.07
CA ARG A 66 16.99 -0.45 -0.48
C ARG A 66 17.11 -1.21 -1.81
N GLY A 67 17.02 -0.50 -2.91
CA GLY A 67 16.95 -1.08 -4.26
C GLY A 67 18.12 -2.02 -4.60
N GLY A 68 19.32 -1.75 -4.09
CA GLY A 68 20.47 -2.67 -4.24
C GLY A 68 20.21 -4.04 -3.62
N ALA A 69 19.75 -4.07 -2.36
CA ALA A 69 19.44 -5.32 -1.67
C ALA A 69 18.23 -6.04 -2.27
N LEU A 70 17.21 -5.29 -2.72
CA LEU A 70 16.04 -5.88 -3.36
C LEU A 70 16.32 -6.55 -4.71
N ARG A 71 17.40 -6.17 -5.41
CA ARG A 71 17.81 -6.86 -6.65
C ARG A 71 18.43 -8.23 -6.37
N GLU A 72 18.93 -8.44 -5.16
CA GLU A 72 19.46 -9.75 -4.77
C GLU A 72 18.30 -10.75 -4.62
N TYR A 73 18.53 -12.01 -5.02
CA TYR A 73 17.60 -13.11 -4.80
C TYR A 73 18.33 -14.23 -4.09
N ASN A 74 18.06 -14.39 -2.80
CA ASN A 74 18.61 -15.47 -1.99
C ASN A 74 17.57 -15.91 -0.96
N PRO A 75 16.61 -16.76 -1.32
CA PRO A 75 15.54 -17.18 -0.41
C PRO A 75 16.05 -17.90 0.84
N ALA A 76 17.21 -18.59 0.76
CA ALA A 76 17.81 -19.28 1.89
C ALA A 76 18.29 -18.32 2.99
N GLU A 77 18.78 -17.13 2.60
CA GLU A 77 19.27 -16.08 3.49
C GLU A 77 18.29 -14.90 3.59
N SER A 78 17.03 -15.13 3.20
CA SER A 78 15.96 -14.15 3.30
C SER A 78 15.00 -14.51 4.42
N HIS A 79 14.59 -13.50 5.19
CA HIS A 79 13.58 -13.65 6.22
C HIS A 79 12.82 -12.33 6.44
N VAL A 80 11.68 -12.43 7.10
CA VAL A 80 10.89 -11.26 7.48
C VAL A 80 10.79 -11.18 9.00
N GLU A 81 10.89 -9.96 9.53
CA GLU A 81 10.57 -9.63 10.92
C GLU A 81 9.29 -8.81 10.98
N ILE A 82 8.41 -9.11 11.92
CA ILE A 82 7.19 -8.37 12.22
C ILE A 82 7.32 -7.78 13.63
N LEU A 83 7.31 -6.45 13.71
CA LEU A 83 7.46 -5.67 14.93
C LEU A 83 6.08 -5.23 15.42
N LEU A 84 5.50 -5.96 16.37
CA LEU A 84 4.10 -5.80 16.79
C LEU A 84 3.82 -4.42 17.39
N GLU A 85 4.67 -3.93 18.28
CA GLU A 85 4.49 -2.62 18.92
C GLU A 85 4.59 -1.47 17.92
N MET A 86 5.47 -1.60 16.94
CA MET A 86 5.71 -0.58 15.93
C MET A 86 4.76 -0.67 14.74
N GLN A 87 4.04 -1.80 14.61
CA GLN A 87 3.24 -2.13 13.43
C GLN A 87 4.05 -1.98 12.14
N ARG A 88 5.26 -2.56 12.16
CA ARG A 88 6.22 -2.54 11.03
C ARG A 88 6.67 -3.95 10.70
N GLY A 89 6.91 -4.18 9.40
CA GLY A 89 7.59 -5.37 8.89
C GLY A 89 8.93 -5.00 8.26
N ARG A 90 9.90 -5.91 8.32
CA ARG A 90 11.23 -5.75 7.71
C ARG A 90 11.61 -6.99 6.92
N LEU A 91 11.92 -6.81 5.65
CA LEU A 91 12.53 -7.86 4.83
C LEU A 91 14.05 -7.78 4.93
N TYR A 92 14.67 -8.89 5.24
CA TYR A 92 16.12 -9.07 5.20
C TYR A 92 16.50 -9.97 4.04
N ILE A 93 17.56 -9.61 3.32
CA ILE A 93 18.20 -10.41 2.27
C ILE A 93 19.71 -10.37 2.52
N ASN A 94 20.35 -11.55 2.62
CA ASN A 94 21.77 -11.66 2.94
C ASN A 94 22.18 -10.83 4.19
N GLY A 95 21.36 -10.87 5.24
CA GLY A 95 21.61 -10.14 6.50
C GLY A 95 21.40 -8.61 6.42
N LYS A 96 21.05 -8.06 5.26
CA LYS A 96 20.80 -6.62 5.06
C LYS A 96 19.30 -6.33 5.02
N ILE A 97 18.88 -5.23 5.63
CA ILE A 97 17.51 -4.76 5.49
C ILE A 97 17.29 -4.29 4.05
N ALA A 98 16.45 -4.99 3.33
CA ALA A 98 16.07 -4.69 1.96
C ALA A 98 14.84 -3.80 1.89
N MET A 99 13.90 -3.97 2.83
CA MET A 99 12.64 -3.21 2.89
C MET A 99 12.15 -3.11 4.33
N ASP A 100 11.55 -1.97 4.71
CA ASP A 100 10.78 -1.75 5.93
C ASP A 100 9.43 -1.15 5.53
N PHE A 101 8.32 -1.69 6.04
CA PHE A 101 6.97 -1.39 5.58
C PHE A 101 5.97 -1.41 6.74
N PRO A 102 4.85 -0.66 6.66
CA PRO A 102 3.80 -0.72 7.67
C PRO A 102 3.03 -2.03 7.58
N VAL A 103 2.50 -2.47 8.72
CA VAL A 103 1.60 -3.62 8.80
C VAL A 103 0.39 -3.31 9.67
N SER A 104 -0.63 -4.17 9.62
CA SER A 104 -1.68 -4.26 10.64
C SER A 104 -1.80 -5.72 11.07
N THR A 105 -1.49 -5.97 12.34
CA THR A 105 -1.47 -7.31 12.94
C THR A 105 -2.75 -7.65 13.69
N GLY A 106 -2.84 -8.82 14.27
CA GLY A 106 -3.98 -9.25 15.08
C GLY A 106 -4.19 -8.43 16.36
N THR A 107 -5.44 -8.26 16.77
CA THR A 107 -5.82 -7.58 18.03
C THR A 107 -5.41 -8.42 19.24
N LYS A 108 -5.06 -7.75 20.37
CA LYS A 108 -4.54 -8.42 21.56
C LYS A 108 -5.55 -9.32 22.30
N ASP A 109 -6.84 -9.14 22.06
CA ASP A 109 -7.89 -9.82 22.84
C ASP A 109 -8.50 -10.99 22.05
N GLN A 110 -7.85 -12.15 22.02
CA GLN A 110 -8.26 -13.41 21.37
C GLN A 110 -7.84 -13.57 19.89
N HIS A 111 -7.28 -12.58 19.25
CA HIS A 111 -6.89 -12.60 17.84
C HIS A 111 -5.46 -12.09 17.62
N ASP A 112 -4.59 -12.24 18.59
CA ASP A 112 -3.21 -11.77 18.51
C ASP A 112 -2.41 -12.50 17.42
N THR A 113 -1.47 -11.78 16.82
CA THR A 113 -0.41 -12.41 16.05
C THR A 113 0.65 -12.88 17.04
N PRO A 114 0.86 -14.19 17.21
CA PRO A 114 1.72 -14.69 18.29
C PRO A 114 3.20 -14.37 18.05
N CYS A 115 3.88 -13.94 19.12
CA CYS A 115 5.34 -13.78 19.11
C CYS A 115 6.03 -15.13 18.90
N GLY A 116 7.17 -15.12 18.21
CA GLY A 116 7.99 -16.32 18.00
C GLY A 116 8.72 -16.34 16.69
N THR A 117 9.39 -17.46 16.43
CA THR A 117 10.06 -17.72 15.16
C THR A 117 9.33 -18.85 14.44
N PHE A 118 8.82 -18.53 13.29
CA PHE A 118 8.04 -19.43 12.44
C PHE A 118 8.72 -19.62 11.08
N ARG A 119 8.12 -20.46 10.24
CA ARG A 119 8.52 -20.65 8.85
C ARG A 119 7.32 -20.55 7.93
N ILE A 120 7.51 -20.03 6.72
CA ILE A 120 6.47 -20.07 5.69
C ILE A 120 6.21 -21.52 5.32
N THR A 121 4.96 -21.97 5.45
CA THR A 121 4.53 -23.35 5.16
C THR A 121 3.70 -23.47 3.90
N GLU A 122 3.11 -22.37 3.44
CA GLU A 122 2.27 -22.32 2.24
C GLU A 122 2.38 -20.96 1.59
N LYS A 123 2.35 -20.91 0.24
CA LYS A 123 2.27 -19.68 -0.55
C LYS A 123 1.21 -19.84 -1.63
N LYS A 124 0.31 -18.87 -1.76
CA LYS A 124 -0.72 -18.80 -2.81
C LYS A 124 -0.86 -17.36 -3.30
N ARG A 125 -0.92 -17.14 -4.62
CA ARG A 125 -1.21 -15.79 -5.15
C ARG A 125 -2.59 -15.30 -4.74
N GLU A 126 -3.56 -16.20 -4.77
CA GLU A 126 -4.93 -15.96 -4.34
C GLU A 126 -5.31 -17.01 -3.28
N HIS A 127 -5.78 -16.55 -2.16
CA HIS A 127 -6.33 -17.37 -1.09
C HIS A 127 -7.61 -16.70 -0.58
N HIS A 128 -8.61 -17.51 -0.25
CA HIS A 128 -9.84 -17.01 0.35
C HIS A 128 -9.93 -17.51 1.78
N SER A 129 -10.30 -16.62 2.70
CA SER A 129 -10.51 -16.99 4.09
C SER A 129 -11.61 -18.05 4.19
N SER A 130 -11.35 -19.10 4.95
CA SER A 130 -12.38 -20.10 5.29
C SER A 130 -13.29 -19.66 6.44
N LEU A 131 -12.89 -18.61 7.18
CA LEU A 131 -13.56 -18.18 8.41
C LEU A 131 -14.27 -16.82 8.27
N TYR A 132 -13.65 -15.87 7.60
CA TYR A 132 -14.12 -14.49 7.55
C TYR A 132 -14.45 -14.07 6.12
N GLY A 133 -15.59 -13.40 5.94
CA GLY A 133 -16.03 -13.03 4.60
C GLY A 133 -17.34 -12.26 4.59
N SER A 134 -18.12 -12.53 3.55
CA SER A 134 -19.45 -11.98 3.33
C SER A 134 -20.43 -13.06 2.90
N PHE A 135 -21.71 -12.87 3.13
CA PHE A 135 -22.74 -13.61 2.42
C PHE A 135 -23.08 -12.88 1.16
N VAL A 136 -23.12 -13.61 0.03
CA VAL A 136 -23.44 -13.08 -1.30
C VAL A 136 -24.63 -13.83 -1.89
N ASP A 137 -25.42 -13.17 -2.71
CA ASP A 137 -26.54 -13.77 -3.43
C ASP A 137 -26.09 -14.60 -4.65
N ALA A 138 -27.04 -15.01 -5.49
CA ALA A 138 -26.78 -15.79 -6.69
C ALA A 138 -26.03 -14.99 -7.77
N GLN A 139 -26.14 -13.67 -7.77
CA GLN A 139 -25.46 -12.74 -8.68
C GLN A 139 -24.02 -12.40 -8.20
N GLY A 140 -23.70 -12.71 -6.92
CA GLY A 140 -22.43 -12.39 -6.29
C GLY A 140 -22.45 -11.05 -5.54
N ASP A 141 -23.60 -10.43 -5.40
CA ASP A 141 -23.76 -9.18 -4.67
C ASP A 141 -23.75 -9.42 -3.16
N VAL A 142 -23.10 -8.52 -2.42
CA VAL A 142 -22.94 -8.67 -0.96
C VAL A 142 -24.26 -8.40 -0.25
N VAL A 143 -24.85 -9.43 0.34
CA VAL A 143 -26.05 -9.35 1.19
C VAL A 143 -25.71 -8.98 2.64
N LYS A 144 -24.62 -9.54 3.17
CA LYS A 144 -24.14 -9.25 4.52
C LYS A 144 -22.62 -9.35 4.56
N SER A 145 -21.95 -8.30 4.99
CA SER A 145 -20.49 -8.23 5.13
C SER A 145 -20.03 -8.49 6.56
N LYS A 146 -18.72 -8.71 6.74
CA LYS A 146 -18.05 -8.91 8.05
C LYS A 146 -18.69 -10.06 8.84
N VAL A 147 -18.87 -11.20 8.20
CA VAL A 147 -19.46 -12.40 8.80
C VAL A 147 -18.39 -13.45 9.05
N HIS A 148 -18.65 -14.32 10.04
CA HIS A 148 -17.96 -15.58 10.22
C HIS A 148 -18.68 -16.69 9.42
N SER A 149 -17.94 -17.68 8.94
CA SER A 149 -18.51 -18.76 8.11
C SER A 149 -19.57 -19.61 8.87
N SER A 150 -19.54 -19.61 10.21
CA SER A 150 -20.53 -20.26 11.05
C SER A 150 -21.79 -19.41 11.32
N ASP A 151 -21.82 -18.15 10.88
CA ASP A 151 -23.01 -17.32 11.05
C ASP A 151 -24.17 -17.85 10.22
N LYS A 152 -25.39 -17.60 10.69
CA LYS A 152 -26.60 -17.99 9.95
C LYS A 152 -26.67 -17.17 8.65
N ALA A 153 -26.63 -17.87 7.52
CA ALA A 153 -26.74 -17.28 6.19
C ALA A 153 -28.16 -16.72 5.96
N PRO A 154 -28.29 -15.51 5.38
CA PRO A 154 -29.55 -15.04 4.83
C PRO A 154 -30.10 -16.01 3.77
N ALA A 155 -31.42 -16.10 3.65
CA ALA A 155 -32.06 -17.01 2.67
C ALA A 155 -31.56 -16.70 1.25
N GLY A 156 -31.19 -17.74 0.49
CA GLY A 156 -30.70 -17.61 -0.89
C GLY A 156 -29.28 -17.10 -1.03
N SER A 157 -28.56 -16.89 0.08
CA SER A 157 -27.15 -16.45 0.04
C SER A 157 -26.17 -17.59 0.35
N ARG A 158 -24.91 -17.43 -0.08
CA ARG A 158 -23.79 -18.32 0.22
C ARG A 158 -22.63 -17.56 0.85
N PHE A 159 -21.83 -18.24 1.65
CA PHE A 159 -20.60 -17.66 2.20
C PHE A 159 -19.54 -17.50 1.11
N GLN A 160 -18.93 -16.33 1.06
CA GLN A 160 -17.77 -16.02 0.24
C GLN A 160 -16.66 -15.46 1.14
N GLY A 161 -15.56 -16.20 1.26
CA GLY A 161 -14.40 -15.80 2.05
C GLY A 161 -13.72 -14.56 1.49
N THR A 162 -13.18 -13.72 2.36
CA THR A 162 -12.39 -12.55 1.98
C THR A 162 -11.16 -13.00 1.18
N LEU A 163 -10.93 -12.36 0.02
CA LEU A 163 -9.72 -12.56 -0.77
C LEU A 163 -8.49 -12.05 -0.02
N MET A 164 -7.47 -12.88 0.04
CA MET A 164 -6.17 -12.63 0.66
C MET A 164 -5.08 -12.89 -0.38
N GLU A 165 -4.74 -11.87 -1.17
CA GLU A 165 -3.72 -11.97 -2.22
C GLU A 165 -2.32 -12.09 -1.62
N TYR A 166 -1.42 -12.75 -2.34
CA TYR A 166 -0.03 -13.02 -1.92
C TYR A 166 0.08 -13.69 -0.56
N TRP A 167 -0.82 -14.65 -0.32
CA TRP A 167 -0.89 -15.40 0.92
C TRP A 167 0.40 -16.16 1.22
N MET A 168 0.93 -15.96 2.42
CA MET A 168 2.09 -16.67 2.97
C MET A 168 1.75 -17.13 4.40
N ARG A 169 1.36 -18.40 4.55
CA ARG A 169 1.02 -19.01 5.84
C ARG A 169 2.28 -19.26 6.67
N PHE A 170 2.28 -18.95 7.95
CA PHE A 170 3.42 -19.24 8.82
C PHE A 170 3.06 -19.86 10.18
N ASN A 171 1.82 -19.78 10.64
CA ASN A 171 1.40 -20.38 11.91
C ASN A 171 -0.08 -20.78 11.89
N GLY A 172 -0.40 -22.09 11.85
CA GLY A 172 -1.77 -22.57 11.84
C GLY A 172 -2.61 -21.94 10.73
N ALA A 173 -3.65 -21.18 11.09
CA ALA A 173 -4.47 -20.41 10.15
C ALA A 173 -3.96 -18.99 9.90
N ILE A 174 -2.83 -18.58 10.51
CA ILE A 174 -2.28 -17.23 10.42
C ILE A 174 -1.26 -17.15 9.28
N GLY A 175 -1.35 -16.08 8.51
CA GLY A 175 -0.43 -15.78 7.41
C GLY A 175 -0.26 -14.28 7.20
N MET A 176 0.66 -13.95 6.30
CA MET A 176 0.83 -12.62 5.74
C MET A 176 0.07 -12.54 4.42
N HIS A 177 -0.57 -11.41 4.14
CA HIS A 177 -1.29 -11.18 2.90
C HIS A 177 -1.54 -9.68 2.65
N THR A 178 -1.93 -9.34 1.45
CA THR A 178 -2.37 -7.98 1.11
C THR A 178 -3.59 -7.58 1.92
N GLY A 179 -3.59 -6.35 2.46
CA GLY A 179 -4.76 -5.83 3.16
C GLY A 179 -4.68 -4.34 3.49
N LYS A 180 -5.79 -3.81 3.98
CA LYS A 180 -5.86 -2.43 4.46
C LYS A 180 -4.96 -2.26 5.68
N ILE A 181 -4.17 -1.19 5.68
CA ILE A 181 -3.22 -0.86 6.73
C ILE A 181 -3.78 0.25 7.61
N GLU A 182 -4.18 -0.12 8.81
CA GLU A 182 -4.63 0.83 9.85
C GLU A 182 -3.45 1.31 10.72
N ARG A 183 -2.28 0.65 10.61
CA ARG A 183 -1.09 0.88 11.46
C ARG A 183 -1.35 0.64 12.95
N GLU A 184 -2.32 -0.19 13.21
CA GLU A 184 -2.76 -0.67 14.51
C GLU A 184 -3.10 -2.16 14.39
N ALA A 185 -3.19 -2.83 15.54
CA ALA A 185 -3.62 -4.22 15.62
C ALA A 185 -5.13 -4.29 15.38
N GLU A 186 -5.56 -4.73 14.19
CA GLU A 186 -6.97 -4.74 13.77
C GLU A 186 -7.39 -5.99 13.01
N SER A 187 -6.51 -6.97 12.86
CA SER A 187 -6.85 -8.22 12.19
C SER A 187 -7.29 -9.30 13.18
N HIS A 188 -7.71 -10.44 12.66
CA HIS A 188 -7.99 -11.65 13.42
C HIS A 188 -6.77 -12.60 13.45
N GLY A 189 -5.55 -12.04 13.63
CA GLY A 189 -4.29 -12.78 13.74
C GLY A 189 -3.39 -12.69 12.51
N CYS A 190 -3.92 -12.54 11.32
CA CYS A 190 -3.11 -12.39 10.11
C CYS A 190 -2.39 -11.04 10.07
N VAL A 191 -1.27 -10.99 9.36
CA VAL A 191 -0.49 -9.76 9.13
C VAL A 191 -0.89 -9.18 7.79
N ARG A 192 -1.62 -8.05 7.82
CA ARG A 192 -1.95 -7.30 6.61
C ARG A 192 -0.77 -6.44 6.17
N ILE A 193 -0.48 -6.42 4.88
CA ILE A 193 0.68 -5.76 4.28
C ILE A 193 0.21 -4.95 3.08
N PRO A 194 0.80 -3.77 2.79
CA PRO A 194 0.51 -3.02 1.56
C PRO A 194 0.73 -3.88 0.31
N PRO A 195 -0.09 -3.77 -0.75
CA PRO A 195 -0.02 -4.65 -1.92
C PRO A 195 1.37 -4.75 -2.54
N GLU A 196 2.03 -3.62 -2.75
CA GLU A 196 3.37 -3.56 -3.35
C GLU A 196 4.42 -4.27 -2.49
N ALA A 197 4.45 -3.99 -1.18
CA ALA A 197 5.35 -4.66 -0.25
C ALA A 197 5.07 -6.16 -0.15
N CYS A 198 3.79 -6.55 -0.15
CA CYS A 198 3.38 -7.94 -0.06
C CYS A 198 3.79 -8.76 -1.29
N SER A 199 3.64 -8.20 -2.50
CA SER A 199 4.08 -8.84 -3.74
C SER A 199 5.59 -9.09 -3.75
N ILE A 200 6.38 -8.14 -3.28
CA ILE A 200 7.85 -8.29 -3.17
C ILE A 200 8.22 -9.36 -2.14
N LEU A 201 7.59 -9.35 -0.95
CA LEU A 201 7.80 -10.42 0.03
C LEU A 201 7.48 -11.79 -0.57
N PHE A 202 6.37 -11.89 -1.27
CA PHE A 202 5.97 -13.12 -1.93
C PHE A 202 7.01 -13.61 -2.94
N ASP A 203 7.63 -12.71 -3.69
CA ASP A 203 8.65 -13.08 -4.67
C ASP A 203 10.03 -13.37 -4.03
N LYS A 204 10.38 -12.71 -2.92
CA LYS A 204 11.70 -12.84 -2.27
C LYS A 204 11.78 -13.93 -1.22
N LEU A 205 10.66 -14.35 -0.64
CA LEU A 205 10.60 -15.40 0.37
C LEU A 205 10.14 -16.72 -0.26
N ALA A 206 10.70 -17.84 0.19
CA ALA A 206 10.31 -19.19 -0.21
C ALA A 206 9.54 -19.89 0.93
N ILE A 207 8.92 -21.04 0.62
CA ILE A 207 8.49 -21.99 1.66
C ILE A 207 9.74 -22.38 2.45
N GLY A 208 9.65 -22.35 3.80
CA GLY A 208 10.77 -22.54 4.70
C GLY A 208 11.48 -21.25 5.14
N SER A 209 11.30 -20.11 4.47
CA SER A 209 11.83 -18.81 4.95
C SER A 209 11.32 -18.48 6.34
N LYS A 210 12.19 -17.88 7.18
CA LYS A 210 11.84 -17.53 8.56
C LYS A 210 10.90 -16.32 8.60
N VAL A 211 9.95 -16.36 9.54
CA VAL A 211 9.08 -15.26 9.96
C VAL A 211 9.30 -15.08 11.45
N ILE A 212 9.86 -13.94 11.85
CA ILE A 212 10.16 -13.60 13.25
C ILE A 212 9.15 -12.55 13.70
N VAL A 213 8.31 -12.88 14.68
CA VAL A 213 7.31 -11.97 15.27
C VAL A 213 7.76 -11.59 16.67
N LYS A 214 7.88 -10.28 16.94
CA LYS A 214 8.39 -9.74 18.21
C LYS A 214 7.79 -8.38 18.55
#